data_dc4f330e3c313601763d2967053e5bf3
#
_entry.id   dc4f330e3c313601763d2967053e5bf3
#
_cell.length_a   1.000
_cell.length_b   1.000
_cell.length_c   1.000
_cell.angle_alpha   90.00
_cell.angle_beta   90.00
_cell.angle_gamma   90.00
#
_symmetry.space_group_name_H-M   'P 1'
#
loop_
_entity.id
_entity.type
_entity.pdbx_description
1 polymer ?
#
loop_
_entity_poly.entity_id
_entity_poly.type
_entity_poly.pdbx_seq_one_letter_code
_entity_poly.pdbx_strand_id
1 'polypeptide(L)'
;MRTKLSFNCPQAVAAMIFSSKNSKQRLFKTDVSGCFNGSIVLLLSMLLILTLSFGVNAAPSASGTGQPPLVTVATVIEQDVNPPAEYVGHVEAIQSVDLRARVEGFLEKVHFKEGSDVNAGDLLYVIEPAPYQAKVDAAKASLAQAQAMLTKARQYLHRAQTVRSGGISATDLDNAVAEELRAKAQVEQAKADLQLSQINLGYTSIKAPISGRIGRTAFTRGNLVGLDSGTLARIVQLDPIRVIYSISENDLDAFNIAIKDADRGKNHPILLPQIKLAGGQIFKTKGHVDFVDNTVDASTGTIAVRALFSNAEGTLIPGRYVTVLVARKEPKPMPVVPQAAVLEDHEGRYVLLVDDQNKVAVRRVKTGPVVGVNWAVESGLTVNERVIVEGVQKVRPDQVVKTSGTDGHQGR
;
A
#
# COMPACT_ATOMS: atom_id res chain seq x y z
N MET A 1 -30.09 44.76 -29.48
CA MET A 1 -30.93 45.11 -28.33
C MET A 1 -30.28 44.61 -27.06
N ARG A 2 -29.88 45.54 -26.24
CA ARG A 2 -29.25 45.38 -24.94
C ARG A 2 -30.29 44.92 -23.91
N THR A 3 -29.94 44.08 -23.00
CA THR A 3 -30.30 44.28 -21.57
C THR A 3 -29.31 43.52 -20.68
N LYS A 4 -28.50 44.28 -19.98
CA LYS A 4 -27.74 43.94 -18.78
C LYS A 4 -28.71 43.84 -17.61
N LEU A 5 -28.52 42.88 -16.72
CA LEU A 5 -28.94 43.01 -15.33
C LEU A 5 -27.84 42.46 -14.44
N SER A 6 -27.18 43.40 -13.77
CA SER A 6 -26.29 43.21 -12.64
C SER A 6 -27.15 43.04 -11.37
N PHE A 7 -26.77 42.11 -10.48
CA PHE A 7 -27.11 42.26 -9.07
C PHE A 7 -25.91 41.98 -8.17
N ASN A 8 -25.78 42.91 -7.28
CA ASN A 8 -24.78 43.24 -6.30
C ASN A 8 -24.63 42.19 -5.17
N CYS A 9 -23.44 42.15 -4.64
CA CYS A 9 -23.05 41.67 -3.31
C CYS A 9 -23.78 42.41 -2.17
N PRO A 10 -23.90 41.86 -0.95
CA PRO A 10 -22.96 42.34 0.05
C PRO A 10 -22.38 41.30 1.04
N GLN A 11 -21.16 41.59 1.38
CA GLN A 11 -20.38 41.34 2.58
C GLN A 11 -21.18 40.99 3.87
N ALA A 12 -20.68 40.05 4.63
CA ALA A 12 -20.69 40.09 6.09
C ALA A 12 -19.39 39.46 6.63
N VAL A 13 -18.57 40.31 7.15
CA VAL A 13 -17.43 40.17 8.03
C VAL A 13 -17.92 39.62 9.38
N ALA A 14 -17.26 38.62 9.93
CA ALA A 14 -17.22 38.38 11.37
C ALA A 14 -15.86 37.85 11.75
N ALA A 15 -15.00 38.77 12.18
CA ALA A 15 -13.80 38.50 12.95
C ALA A 15 -14.23 38.10 14.38
N MET A 16 -13.66 36.99 14.89
CA MET A 16 -13.62 36.74 16.32
C MET A 16 -12.17 36.59 16.76
N ILE A 17 -11.69 37.70 17.27
CA ILE A 17 -10.51 37.86 18.11
C ILE A 17 -10.84 37.22 19.48
N PHE A 18 -10.09 36.24 19.90
CA PHE A 18 -9.99 35.90 21.32
C PHE A 18 -8.58 36.12 21.82
N SER A 19 -8.46 37.24 22.52
CA SER A 19 -7.37 37.65 23.39
C SER A 19 -7.55 36.93 24.72
N SER A 20 -6.50 36.32 25.26
CA SER A 20 -6.34 36.05 26.69
C SER A 20 -4.87 36.12 27.04
N LYS A 21 -4.50 37.19 27.51
CA LYS A 21 -3.95 37.75 28.75
C LYS A 21 -3.33 36.75 29.71
N ASN A 22 -2.02 36.97 29.90
CA ASN A 22 -1.31 37.16 31.18
C ASN A 22 -1.42 36.10 32.28
N SER A 23 -0.29 35.56 32.63
CA SER A 23 0.06 35.40 34.05
C SER A 23 1.60 35.29 34.25
N LYS A 24 2.20 36.39 34.58
CA LYS A 24 3.11 36.72 35.67
C LYS A 24 4.24 35.73 36.00
N GLN A 25 5.41 36.13 35.56
CA GLN A 25 6.69 35.93 36.28
C GLN A 25 6.58 36.42 37.71
N ARG A 26 7.07 35.62 38.66
CA ARG A 26 7.55 36.14 39.97
C ARG A 26 9.01 35.72 40.13
N LEU A 27 9.85 36.71 39.96
CA LEU A 27 11.16 36.80 40.59
C LEU A 27 10.96 36.82 42.12
N PHE A 28 11.71 35.99 42.83
CA PHE A 28 12.02 36.23 44.23
C PHE A 28 13.51 36.47 44.36
N LYS A 29 13.80 37.73 44.49
CA LYS A 29 15.05 38.26 45.02
C LYS A 29 14.85 38.41 46.52
N THR A 30 15.69 37.79 47.32
CA THR A 30 15.85 38.20 48.73
C THR A 30 17.33 38.42 49.00
N ASP A 31 17.68 39.69 48.96
CA ASP A 31 18.80 40.23 49.69
C ASP A 31 18.47 40.17 51.16
N VAL A 32 19.38 39.67 51.97
CA VAL A 32 19.56 40.09 53.38
C VAL A 32 21.06 40.18 53.68
N SER A 33 21.50 41.39 53.64
CA SER A 33 22.69 41.85 54.29
C SER A 33 22.48 41.92 55.84
N GLY A 34 23.40 41.39 56.61
CA GLY A 34 23.37 41.50 58.03
C GLY A 34 24.74 41.24 58.59
N CYS A 35 25.48 42.29 58.75
CA CYS A 35 26.71 42.38 59.65
C CYS A 35 26.41 41.89 61.07
N PHE A 36 27.27 41.14 61.68
CA PHE A 36 27.71 41.45 63.05
C PHE A 36 29.02 40.75 63.38
N ASN A 37 29.96 41.59 63.68
CA ASN A 37 31.11 41.58 64.61
C ASN A 37 31.26 40.34 65.50
N GLY A 38 32.47 39.90 65.60
CA GLY A 38 33.20 40.13 66.88
C GLY A 38 34.03 38.94 67.34
N SER A 39 35.24 39.06 67.14
CA SER A 39 36.32 38.73 68.11
C SER A 39 35.99 37.81 69.28
N ILE A 40 37.04 37.10 69.64
CA ILE A 40 37.28 36.33 70.88
C ILE A 40 37.24 34.83 70.53
N VAL A 41 38.28 34.08 70.50
CA VAL A 41 39.41 33.94 71.44
C VAL A 41 40.49 33.10 70.74
N LEU A 42 41.60 33.74 70.52
CA LEU A 42 42.93 33.15 70.62
C LEU A 42 43.08 32.66 72.03
N LEU A 43 43.43 31.44 72.26
CA LEU A 43 44.19 30.87 73.36
C LEU A 43 43.72 29.41 73.55
N LEU A 44 44.47 28.54 73.04
CA LEU A 44 45.04 27.38 73.73
C LEU A 44 45.85 26.58 72.73
N SER A 45 46.92 27.20 72.36
CA SER A 45 48.10 26.57 71.84
C SER A 45 48.76 25.79 72.95
N MET A 46 49.41 24.74 72.51
CA MET A 46 50.55 24.24 73.21
C MET A 46 50.30 23.45 74.50
N LEU A 47 50.13 22.15 74.30
CA LEU A 47 50.79 21.13 75.11
C LEU A 47 50.32 19.72 74.67
N LEU A 48 51.06 19.01 73.93
CA LEU A 48 51.53 17.69 74.29
C LEU A 48 52.29 17.05 73.14
N ILE A 49 53.56 17.42 73.02
CA ILE A 49 54.56 16.57 72.40
C ILE A 49 54.98 15.59 73.45
N LEU A 50 54.56 14.37 73.41
CA LEU A 50 55.29 13.28 74.03
C LEU A 50 54.93 11.95 73.40
N THR A 51 55.84 11.46 72.57
CA THR A 51 56.26 10.07 72.42
C THR A 51 55.23 8.97 72.50
N LEU A 52 55.08 8.26 71.37
CA LEU A 52 55.29 6.80 71.40
C LEU A 52 55.54 6.29 69.98
N SER A 53 56.80 5.92 69.75
CA SER A 53 57.21 5.05 68.64
C SER A 53 56.51 3.70 68.78
N PHE A 54 55.59 3.35 67.87
CA PHE A 54 55.18 1.96 67.73
C PHE A 54 55.25 1.59 66.28
N GLY A 55 55.88 0.47 66.07
CA GLY A 55 56.32 -0.25 64.94
C GLY A 55 55.43 -0.21 63.73
N VAL A 56 56.08 0.05 62.60
CA VAL A 56 55.53 -0.29 61.24
C VAL A 56 55.48 -1.79 61.15
N ASN A 57 54.29 -2.38 61.41
CA ASN A 57 53.95 -3.71 60.93
C ASN A 57 53.48 -3.56 59.51
N ALA A 58 54.32 -3.93 58.57
CA ALA A 58 53.94 -4.17 57.22
C ALA A 58 52.90 -5.35 57.25
N ALA A 59 51.64 -4.99 57.14
CA ALA A 59 50.58 -5.96 56.84
C ALA A 59 50.85 -6.60 55.46
N PRO A 60 50.87 -7.89 55.38
CA PRO A 60 50.94 -8.53 54.05
C PRO A 60 49.77 -8.09 53.21
N SER A 61 50.06 -7.62 51.99
CA SER A 61 49.04 -7.43 50.95
C SER A 61 48.18 -8.68 50.85
N ALA A 62 47.01 -8.63 51.40
CA ALA A 62 46.02 -9.66 51.18
C ALA A 62 45.76 -9.71 49.67
N SER A 63 46.34 -10.71 49.03
CA SER A 63 45.87 -11.20 47.73
C SER A 63 44.42 -11.60 47.95
N GLY A 64 43.52 -10.65 47.77
CA GLY A 64 42.10 -10.91 47.82
C GLY A 64 41.78 -11.95 46.75
N THR A 65 41.50 -13.16 47.18
CA THR A 65 40.73 -14.13 46.39
C THR A 65 39.31 -13.57 46.22
N GLY A 66 39.23 -12.44 45.46
CA GLY A 66 37.96 -11.87 45.08
C GLY A 66 37.26 -12.84 44.17
N GLN A 67 36.02 -13.16 44.49
CA GLN A 67 35.15 -13.89 43.58
C GLN A 67 35.25 -13.23 42.19
N PRO A 68 35.34 -14.03 41.11
CA PRO A 68 35.38 -13.48 39.77
C PRO A 68 34.24 -12.46 39.57
N PRO A 69 34.53 -11.29 39.07
CA PRO A 69 33.49 -10.27 38.86
C PRO A 69 32.39 -10.81 37.94
N LEU A 70 31.13 -10.54 38.33
CA LEU A 70 29.98 -10.92 37.53
C LEU A 70 29.83 -9.92 36.40
N VAL A 71 29.75 -10.41 35.15
CA VAL A 71 29.53 -9.65 33.93
C VAL A 71 28.37 -10.20 33.14
N THR A 72 27.64 -9.33 32.45
CA THR A 72 26.60 -9.72 31.53
C THR A 72 27.18 -9.83 30.12
N VAL A 73 26.98 -10.97 29.47
CA VAL A 73 27.49 -11.23 28.12
C VAL A 73 26.34 -11.36 27.14
N ALA A 74 26.54 -10.89 25.91
CA ALA A 74 25.68 -11.14 24.76
C ALA A 74 26.44 -11.96 23.73
N THR A 75 25.75 -12.84 23.03
CA THR A 75 26.30 -13.61 21.92
C THR A 75 26.25 -12.78 20.64
N VAL A 76 27.34 -12.78 19.87
CA VAL A 76 27.38 -12.18 18.53
C VAL A 76 26.47 -12.99 17.62
N ILE A 77 25.45 -12.32 17.09
CA ILE A 77 24.49 -12.91 16.15
C ILE A 77 24.72 -12.35 14.75
N GLU A 78 24.27 -13.06 13.75
CA GLU A 78 24.24 -12.58 12.38
C GLU A 78 22.92 -11.86 12.10
N GLN A 79 22.99 -10.65 11.54
CA GLN A 79 21.81 -9.87 11.19
C GLN A 79 22.03 -9.22 9.82
N ASP A 80 20.96 -9.11 9.03
CA ASP A 80 21.01 -8.37 7.77
C ASP A 80 21.17 -6.87 8.06
N VAL A 81 22.22 -6.27 7.51
CA VAL A 81 22.50 -4.83 7.65
C VAL A 81 21.77 -3.98 6.58
N ASN A 82 21.11 -4.63 5.63
CA ASN A 82 20.28 -4.00 4.63
C ASN A 82 18.82 -4.49 4.76
N PRO A 83 18.15 -4.30 5.89
CA PRO A 83 16.77 -4.76 6.04
C PRO A 83 15.88 -4.10 4.98
N PRO A 84 14.84 -4.78 4.51
CA PRO A 84 13.89 -4.20 3.58
C PRO A 84 13.19 -3.00 4.22
N ALA A 85 12.93 -1.98 3.40
CA ALA A 85 12.09 -0.87 3.82
C ALA A 85 10.63 -1.33 3.91
N GLU A 86 9.94 -0.87 4.96
CA GLU A 86 8.52 -1.17 5.17
C GLU A 86 7.67 0.04 4.77
N TYR A 87 6.69 -0.19 3.89
CA TYR A 87 5.72 0.82 3.46
C TYR A 87 4.31 0.32 3.71
N VAL A 88 3.41 1.24 4.06
CA VAL A 88 1.99 0.89 4.14
C VAL A 88 1.43 0.86 2.73
N GLY A 89 0.84 -0.28 2.35
CA GLY A 89 0.19 -0.48 1.07
C GLY A 89 -1.32 -0.69 1.21
N HIS A 90 -2.05 -0.31 0.18
CA HIS A 90 -3.47 -0.53 0.04
C HIS A 90 -3.74 -1.50 -1.09
N VAL A 91 -4.55 -2.52 -0.81
CA VAL A 91 -4.90 -3.56 -1.80
C VAL A 91 -6.06 -3.08 -2.64
N GLU A 92 -5.90 -3.11 -3.98
CA GLU A 92 -6.93 -2.75 -4.93
C GLU A 92 -7.15 -3.84 -5.97
N ALA A 93 -8.38 -3.93 -6.46
CA ALA A 93 -8.67 -4.75 -7.63
C ALA A 93 -8.18 -4.06 -8.89
N ILE A 94 -7.66 -4.83 -9.87
CA ILE A 94 -7.31 -4.28 -11.17
C ILE A 94 -8.57 -3.87 -11.92
N GLN A 95 -9.61 -4.69 -11.86
CA GLN A 95 -10.90 -4.41 -12.46
C GLN A 95 -12.02 -4.64 -11.45
N SER A 96 -12.96 -3.70 -11.43
CA SER A 96 -14.19 -3.78 -10.65
C SER A 96 -15.33 -3.23 -11.49
N VAL A 97 -16.39 -4.01 -11.65
CA VAL A 97 -17.54 -3.64 -12.49
C VAL A 97 -18.82 -3.75 -11.69
N ASP A 98 -19.57 -2.65 -11.68
CA ASP A 98 -20.92 -2.61 -11.16
C ASP A 98 -21.92 -3.04 -12.24
N LEU A 99 -22.59 -4.15 -12.02
CA LEU A 99 -23.66 -4.63 -12.90
C LEU A 99 -24.92 -3.81 -12.71
N ARG A 100 -25.47 -3.30 -13.79
CA ARG A 100 -26.70 -2.51 -13.79
C ARG A 100 -27.66 -3.01 -14.87
N ALA A 101 -28.96 -2.92 -14.61
CA ALA A 101 -29.97 -3.16 -15.62
C ALA A 101 -29.97 -2.02 -16.66
N ARG A 102 -30.07 -2.38 -17.93
CA ARG A 102 -30.20 -1.43 -19.05
C ARG A 102 -31.62 -1.33 -19.58
N VAL A 103 -32.46 -2.25 -19.15
CA VAL A 103 -33.89 -2.34 -19.50
C VAL A 103 -34.71 -2.59 -18.24
N GLU A 104 -35.95 -2.15 -18.24
CA GLU A 104 -36.88 -2.30 -17.13
C GLU A 104 -37.63 -3.62 -17.23
N GLY A 105 -37.83 -4.29 -16.10
CA GLY A 105 -38.64 -5.52 -16.03
C GLY A 105 -38.41 -6.26 -14.70
N PHE A 106 -39.21 -7.29 -14.50
CA PHE A 106 -39.08 -8.13 -13.31
C PHE A 106 -37.87 -9.07 -13.45
N LEU A 107 -37.12 -9.19 -12.33
CA LEU A 107 -35.99 -10.11 -12.25
C LEU A 107 -36.53 -11.55 -12.18
N GLU A 108 -36.40 -12.31 -13.27
CA GLU A 108 -36.94 -13.65 -13.34
C GLU A 108 -36.04 -14.71 -12.73
N LYS A 109 -34.73 -14.60 -12.98
CA LYS A 109 -33.73 -15.55 -12.49
C LYS A 109 -32.41 -14.86 -12.10
N VAL A 110 -31.78 -15.45 -11.09
CA VAL A 110 -30.39 -15.17 -10.66
C VAL A 110 -29.64 -16.49 -10.79
N HIS A 111 -28.59 -16.53 -11.61
CA HIS A 111 -27.86 -17.74 -12.00
C HIS A 111 -26.54 -17.94 -11.28
N PHE A 112 -26.22 -17.16 -10.28
CA PHE A 112 -24.97 -17.29 -9.53
C PHE A 112 -25.27 -17.43 -8.02
N LYS A 113 -24.25 -17.89 -7.29
CA LYS A 113 -24.24 -17.86 -5.84
C LYS A 113 -23.40 -16.64 -5.39
N GLU A 114 -23.92 -15.87 -4.43
CA GLU A 114 -23.20 -14.74 -3.85
C GLU A 114 -21.84 -15.17 -3.31
N GLY A 115 -20.81 -14.39 -3.61
CA GLY A 115 -19.41 -14.68 -3.21
C GLY A 115 -18.70 -15.74 -4.05
N SER A 116 -19.36 -16.33 -5.07
CA SER A 116 -18.73 -17.28 -5.98
C SER A 116 -17.87 -16.58 -7.05
N ASP A 117 -16.95 -17.32 -7.62
CA ASP A 117 -16.20 -16.88 -8.79
C ASP A 117 -17.03 -17.10 -10.06
N VAL A 118 -16.98 -16.13 -10.98
CA VAL A 118 -17.69 -16.13 -12.26
C VAL A 118 -16.69 -15.84 -13.38
N ASN A 119 -16.96 -16.41 -14.58
CA ASN A 119 -16.14 -16.15 -15.76
C ASN A 119 -16.81 -15.09 -16.66
N ALA A 120 -16.00 -14.37 -17.41
CA ALA A 120 -16.50 -13.44 -18.42
C ALA A 120 -17.41 -14.19 -19.39
N GLY A 121 -18.63 -13.65 -19.63
CA GLY A 121 -19.66 -14.26 -20.47
C GLY A 121 -20.70 -15.09 -19.72
N ASP A 122 -20.48 -15.48 -18.46
CA ASP A 122 -21.44 -16.22 -17.65
C ASP A 122 -22.75 -15.44 -17.50
N LEU A 123 -23.89 -16.13 -17.64
CA LEU A 123 -25.21 -15.55 -17.45
C LEU A 123 -25.47 -15.36 -15.95
N LEU A 124 -25.72 -14.13 -15.53
CA LEU A 124 -25.91 -13.79 -14.12
C LEU A 124 -27.36 -13.50 -13.75
N TYR A 125 -28.01 -12.69 -14.56
CA TYR A 125 -29.40 -12.29 -14.33
C TYR A 125 -30.22 -12.43 -15.60
N VAL A 126 -31.48 -12.78 -15.41
CA VAL A 126 -32.49 -12.75 -16.46
C VAL A 126 -33.62 -11.84 -16.03
N ILE A 127 -33.82 -10.75 -16.76
CA ILE A 127 -34.96 -9.85 -16.64
C ILE A 127 -36.03 -10.42 -17.58
N GLU A 128 -37.31 -10.34 -17.24
CA GLU A 128 -38.44 -10.86 -17.99
C GLU A 128 -38.30 -10.58 -19.50
N PRO A 129 -38.02 -11.61 -20.34
CA PRO A 129 -37.75 -11.39 -21.75
C PRO A 129 -39.00 -11.31 -22.60
N ALA A 130 -40.15 -11.79 -22.10
CA ALA A 130 -41.37 -11.94 -22.89
C ALA A 130 -41.86 -10.64 -23.56
N PRO A 131 -41.91 -9.47 -22.88
CA PRO A 131 -42.31 -8.21 -23.50
C PRO A 131 -41.35 -7.77 -24.62
N TYR A 132 -40.06 -8.02 -24.43
CA TYR A 132 -39.00 -7.67 -25.39
C TYR A 132 -39.01 -8.60 -26.58
N GLN A 133 -39.26 -9.90 -26.38
CA GLN A 133 -39.43 -10.87 -27.46
C GLN A 133 -40.64 -10.50 -28.36
N ALA A 134 -41.76 -10.12 -27.75
CA ALA A 134 -42.92 -9.66 -28.48
C ALA A 134 -42.62 -8.42 -29.37
N LYS A 135 -41.81 -7.47 -28.88
CA LYS A 135 -41.33 -6.30 -29.63
C LYS A 135 -40.44 -6.72 -30.82
N VAL A 136 -39.57 -7.69 -30.64
CA VAL A 136 -38.74 -8.24 -31.73
C VAL A 136 -39.63 -8.89 -32.80
N ASP A 137 -40.63 -9.63 -32.39
CA ASP A 137 -41.51 -10.34 -33.35
C ASP A 137 -42.41 -9.34 -34.11
N ALA A 138 -42.87 -8.27 -33.45
CA ALA A 138 -43.57 -7.17 -34.11
C ALA A 138 -42.67 -6.43 -35.11
N ALA A 139 -41.42 -6.15 -34.75
CA ALA A 139 -40.46 -5.49 -35.65
C ALA A 139 -40.07 -6.39 -36.84
N LYS A 140 -39.98 -7.72 -36.66
CA LYS A 140 -39.80 -8.68 -37.77
C LYS A 140 -40.96 -8.65 -38.74
N ALA A 141 -42.20 -8.61 -38.23
CA ALA A 141 -43.40 -8.51 -39.09
C ALA A 141 -43.41 -7.21 -39.91
N SER A 142 -43.04 -6.07 -39.26
CA SER A 142 -42.93 -4.79 -39.95
C SER A 142 -41.86 -4.79 -41.06
N LEU A 143 -40.72 -5.44 -40.80
CA LEU A 143 -39.65 -5.60 -41.79
C LEU A 143 -40.15 -6.46 -42.99
N ALA A 144 -40.86 -7.57 -42.72
CA ALA A 144 -41.42 -8.41 -43.76
C ALA A 144 -42.45 -7.64 -44.64
N GLN A 145 -43.29 -6.79 -44.01
CA GLN A 145 -44.22 -5.92 -44.72
C GLN A 145 -43.47 -4.91 -45.63
N ALA A 146 -42.43 -4.24 -45.11
CA ALA A 146 -41.64 -3.30 -45.89
C ALA A 146 -40.91 -3.99 -47.07
N GLN A 147 -40.39 -5.20 -46.86
CA GLN A 147 -39.79 -6.01 -47.93
C GLN A 147 -40.78 -6.38 -49.03
N ALA A 148 -42.01 -6.73 -48.66
CA ALA A 148 -43.06 -7.03 -49.62
C ALA A 148 -43.45 -5.78 -50.47
N MET A 149 -43.49 -4.59 -49.80
CA MET A 149 -43.73 -3.33 -50.51
C MET A 149 -42.57 -2.98 -51.45
N LEU A 150 -41.33 -3.17 -51.05
CA LEU A 150 -40.17 -2.98 -51.91
C LEU A 150 -40.20 -3.92 -53.12
N THR A 151 -40.58 -5.19 -52.90
CA THR A 151 -40.73 -6.18 -53.98
C THR A 151 -41.77 -5.74 -54.97
N LYS A 152 -42.94 -5.27 -54.53
CA LYS A 152 -43.98 -4.69 -55.33
C LYS A 152 -43.51 -3.50 -56.15
N ALA A 153 -42.82 -2.54 -55.48
CA ALA A 153 -42.31 -1.34 -56.15
C ALA A 153 -41.24 -1.66 -57.18
N ARG A 154 -40.33 -2.60 -56.94
CA ARG A 154 -39.34 -3.10 -57.91
C ARG A 154 -39.99 -3.77 -59.10
N GLN A 155 -40.97 -4.60 -58.86
CA GLN A 155 -41.73 -5.24 -59.98
C GLN A 155 -42.48 -4.22 -60.83
N TYR A 156 -43.04 -3.17 -60.20
CA TYR A 156 -43.68 -2.07 -60.91
C TYR A 156 -42.67 -1.27 -61.74
N LEU A 157 -41.55 -0.89 -61.17
CA LEU A 157 -40.45 -0.18 -61.85
C LEU A 157 -39.89 -0.99 -63.00
N HIS A 158 -39.66 -2.30 -62.83
CA HIS A 158 -39.19 -3.19 -63.87
C HIS A 158 -40.19 -3.26 -65.05
N ARG A 159 -41.52 -3.38 -64.77
CA ARG A 159 -42.53 -3.34 -65.81
C ARG A 159 -42.52 -1.98 -66.54
N ALA A 160 -42.41 -0.86 -65.79
CA ALA A 160 -42.35 0.46 -66.37
C ALA A 160 -41.18 0.65 -67.33
N GLN A 161 -39.99 0.08 -66.97
CA GLN A 161 -38.75 0.17 -67.75
C GLN A 161 -38.80 -0.76 -69.00
N THR A 162 -39.59 -1.84 -69.02
CA THR A 162 -39.67 -2.82 -70.13
C THR A 162 -40.72 -2.50 -71.14
N VAL A 163 -41.62 -1.54 -70.89
CA VAL A 163 -42.63 -1.11 -71.90
C VAL A 163 -41.96 -0.36 -73.05
N ARG A 164 -42.35 -0.64 -74.30
CA ARG A 164 -41.84 0.01 -75.52
C ARG A 164 -41.98 1.51 -75.46
N SER A 165 -40.94 2.23 -76.01
CA SER A 165 -40.94 3.70 -76.12
C SER A 165 -42.32 4.25 -76.59
N GLY A 166 -42.93 5.13 -75.76
CA GLY A 166 -44.23 5.75 -75.98
C GLY A 166 -45.40 5.12 -75.21
N GLY A 167 -45.19 3.98 -74.50
CA GLY A 167 -46.24 3.33 -73.72
C GLY A 167 -46.38 3.77 -72.24
N ILE A 168 -45.39 4.55 -71.71
CA ILE A 168 -45.42 5.12 -70.38
C ILE A 168 -44.87 6.55 -70.45
N SER A 169 -45.45 7.49 -69.68
CA SER A 169 -44.96 8.87 -69.59
C SER A 169 -43.63 8.94 -68.75
N ALA A 170 -42.79 9.93 -69.05
CA ALA A 170 -41.54 10.17 -68.24
C ALA A 170 -41.88 10.39 -66.75
N THR A 171 -42.98 11.09 -66.48
CA THR A 171 -43.50 11.31 -65.13
C THR A 171 -43.83 10.01 -64.36
N ASP A 172 -44.44 9.02 -65.08
CA ASP A 172 -44.80 7.73 -64.46
C ASP A 172 -43.56 6.88 -64.16
N LEU A 173 -42.51 7.00 -65.00
CA LEU A 173 -41.23 6.35 -64.75
C LEU A 173 -40.54 6.98 -63.56
N ASP A 174 -40.49 8.31 -63.46
CA ASP A 174 -39.91 9.01 -62.33
C ASP A 174 -40.64 8.69 -61.02
N ASN A 175 -42.00 8.60 -61.07
CA ASN A 175 -42.79 8.17 -59.92
C ASN A 175 -42.50 6.71 -59.54
N ALA A 176 -42.27 5.78 -60.48
CA ALA A 176 -41.91 4.41 -60.18
C ALA A 176 -40.53 4.29 -59.52
N VAL A 177 -39.54 5.09 -59.96
CA VAL A 177 -38.22 5.20 -59.34
C VAL A 177 -38.32 5.78 -57.92
N ALA A 178 -39.10 6.85 -57.77
CA ALA A 178 -39.29 7.50 -56.44
C ALA A 178 -39.95 6.52 -55.44
N GLU A 179 -40.94 5.69 -55.91
CA GLU A 179 -41.61 4.73 -55.05
C GLU A 179 -40.69 3.55 -54.66
N GLU A 180 -39.82 3.06 -55.60
CA GLU A 180 -38.81 2.05 -55.24
C GLU A 180 -37.82 2.58 -54.19
N LEU A 181 -37.34 3.82 -54.37
CA LEU A 181 -36.45 4.46 -53.42
C LEU A 181 -37.12 4.65 -52.06
N ARG A 182 -38.39 5.06 -52.01
CA ARG A 182 -39.18 5.18 -50.78
C ARG A 182 -39.34 3.85 -50.08
N ALA A 183 -39.74 2.80 -50.83
CA ALA A 183 -39.90 1.48 -50.27
C ALA A 183 -38.58 0.88 -49.78
N LYS A 184 -37.47 1.17 -50.46
CA LYS A 184 -36.13 0.81 -50.02
C LYS A 184 -35.76 1.50 -48.68
N ALA A 185 -36.05 2.79 -48.56
CA ALA A 185 -35.82 3.53 -47.31
C ALA A 185 -36.65 2.98 -46.14
N GLN A 186 -37.92 2.53 -46.42
CA GLN A 186 -38.75 1.87 -45.41
C GLN A 186 -38.18 0.55 -44.92
N VAL A 187 -37.57 -0.26 -45.82
CA VAL A 187 -36.88 -1.50 -45.42
C VAL A 187 -35.71 -1.19 -44.51
N GLU A 188 -34.90 -0.18 -44.82
CA GLU A 188 -33.76 0.20 -43.97
C GLU A 188 -34.23 0.70 -42.58
N GLN A 189 -35.32 1.48 -42.54
CA GLN A 189 -35.95 1.90 -41.29
C GLN A 189 -36.42 0.68 -40.47
N ALA A 190 -37.18 -0.23 -41.06
CA ALA A 190 -37.68 -1.40 -40.36
C ALA A 190 -36.55 -2.36 -39.88
N LYS A 191 -35.44 -2.44 -40.62
CA LYS A 191 -34.24 -3.14 -40.16
C LYS A 191 -33.63 -2.51 -38.91
N ALA A 192 -33.53 -1.19 -38.90
CA ALA A 192 -33.00 -0.46 -37.73
C ALA A 192 -33.89 -0.66 -36.49
N ASP A 193 -35.21 -0.63 -36.65
CA ASP A 193 -36.18 -0.87 -35.59
C ASP A 193 -36.10 -2.31 -35.05
N LEU A 194 -35.92 -3.28 -35.93
CA LEU A 194 -35.67 -4.68 -35.54
C LEU A 194 -34.37 -4.83 -34.77
N GLN A 195 -33.29 -4.20 -35.23
CA GLN A 195 -32.01 -4.24 -34.54
C GLN A 195 -32.10 -3.63 -33.15
N LEU A 196 -32.77 -2.47 -32.98
CA LEU A 196 -33.01 -1.86 -31.70
C LEU A 196 -33.78 -2.79 -30.76
N SER A 197 -34.82 -3.44 -31.25
CA SER A 197 -35.63 -4.40 -30.49
C SER A 197 -34.79 -5.61 -30.04
N GLN A 198 -33.91 -6.13 -30.91
CA GLN A 198 -32.99 -7.23 -30.58
C GLN A 198 -31.96 -6.85 -29.56
N ILE A 199 -31.40 -5.61 -29.61
CA ILE A 199 -30.48 -5.09 -28.64
C ILE A 199 -31.15 -5.02 -27.25
N ASN A 200 -32.37 -4.50 -27.19
CA ASN A 200 -33.13 -4.41 -25.94
C ASN A 200 -33.47 -5.81 -25.38
N LEU A 201 -33.80 -6.76 -26.22
CA LEU A 201 -33.96 -8.16 -25.80
C LEU A 201 -32.64 -8.73 -25.28
N GLY A 202 -31.50 -8.42 -25.91
CA GLY A 202 -30.18 -8.82 -25.44
C GLY A 202 -29.88 -8.29 -24.04
N TYR A 203 -30.35 -7.09 -23.70
CA TYR A 203 -30.16 -6.50 -22.38
C TYR A 203 -30.98 -7.15 -21.26
N THR A 204 -31.97 -7.98 -21.58
CA THR A 204 -32.71 -8.81 -20.60
C THR A 204 -31.83 -9.90 -19.98
N SER A 205 -30.75 -10.28 -20.66
CA SER A 205 -29.77 -11.28 -20.21
C SER A 205 -28.48 -10.59 -19.80
N ILE A 206 -28.29 -10.39 -18.51
CA ILE A 206 -27.10 -9.73 -17.98
C ILE A 206 -26.02 -10.77 -17.77
N LYS A 207 -24.91 -10.60 -18.51
CA LYS A 207 -23.73 -11.46 -18.45
C LYS A 207 -22.58 -10.77 -17.73
N ALA A 208 -21.66 -11.56 -17.18
CA ALA A 208 -20.44 -11.08 -16.57
C ALA A 208 -19.52 -10.43 -17.63
N PRO A 209 -19.14 -9.14 -17.50
CA PRO A 209 -18.23 -8.49 -18.43
C PRO A 209 -16.77 -8.85 -18.19
N ILE A 210 -16.42 -9.27 -16.98
CA ILE A 210 -15.09 -9.68 -16.53
C ILE A 210 -15.19 -10.97 -15.72
N SER A 211 -14.09 -11.71 -15.65
CA SER A 211 -13.93 -12.81 -14.69
C SER A 211 -13.52 -12.25 -13.33
N GLY A 212 -14.06 -12.85 -12.25
CA GLY A 212 -13.76 -12.42 -10.89
C GLY A 212 -14.80 -12.93 -9.90
N ARG A 213 -14.73 -12.43 -8.67
CA ARG A 213 -15.67 -12.78 -7.61
C ARG A 213 -16.86 -11.83 -7.63
N ILE A 214 -18.06 -12.41 -7.71
CA ILE A 214 -19.30 -11.64 -7.63
C ILE A 214 -19.68 -11.41 -6.16
N GLY A 215 -20.07 -10.18 -5.85
CA GLY A 215 -20.52 -9.80 -4.52
C GLY A 215 -21.97 -10.25 -4.25
N ARG A 216 -22.58 -9.64 -3.20
CA ARG A 216 -23.99 -9.84 -2.91
C ARG A 216 -24.87 -9.23 -3.99
N THR A 217 -26.06 -9.80 -4.21
CA THR A 217 -27.11 -9.19 -5.02
C THR A 217 -27.92 -8.16 -4.20
N ALA A 218 -28.21 -7.01 -4.80
CA ALA A 218 -29.08 -6.02 -4.20
C ALA A 218 -30.59 -6.34 -4.42
N PHE A 219 -30.89 -7.11 -5.45
CA PHE A 219 -32.25 -7.44 -5.84
C PHE A 219 -32.42 -8.95 -6.01
N THR A 220 -33.47 -9.49 -5.44
CA THR A 220 -33.84 -10.89 -5.54
C THR A 220 -34.88 -11.11 -6.65
N ARG A 221 -35.11 -12.38 -7.01
CA ARG A 221 -36.14 -12.76 -7.96
C ARG A 221 -37.50 -12.14 -7.61
N GLY A 222 -38.19 -11.61 -8.60
CA GLY A 222 -39.50 -10.97 -8.47
C GLY A 222 -39.45 -9.46 -8.22
N ASN A 223 -38.28 -8.86 -8.00
CA ASN A 223 -38.15 -7.41 -7.94
C ASN A 223 -38.18 -6.78 -9.33
N LEU A 224 -38.78 -5.61 -9.43
CA LEU A 224 -38.68 -4.76 -10.60
C LEU A 224 -37.29 -4.09 -10.61
N VAL A 225 -36.58 -4.19 -11.74
CA VAL A 225 -35.27 -3.55 -11.96
C VAL A 225 -35.30 -2.73 -13.24
N GLY A 226 -34.44 -1.71 -13.32
CA GLY A 226 -34.35 -0.81 -14.46
C GLY A 226 -33.16 0.13 -14.31
N LEU A 227 -33.10 1.17 -15.14
CA LEU A 227 -32.01 2.14 -15.17
C LEU A 227 -31.80 2.83 -13.81
N ASP A 228 -32.88 3.09 -13.08
CA ASP A 228 -32.86 3.81 -11.79
C ASP A 228 -32.60 2.90 -10.60
N SER A 229 -32.56 1.59 -10.78
CA SER A 229 -32.38 0.62 -9.70
C SER A 229 -30.97 0.63 -9.08
N GLY A 230 -30.02 1.27 -9.76
CA GLY A 230 -28.61 1.30 -9.31
C GLY A 230 -27.89 -0.01 -9.59
N THR A 231 -26.94 -0.37 -8.70
CA THR A 231 -26.08 -1.55 -8.86
C THR A 231 -26.80 -2.82 -8.40
N LEU A 232 -26.93 -3.80 -9.29
CA LEU A 232 -27.50 -5.12 -8.99
C LEU A 232 -26.53 -6.00 -8.19
N ALA A 233 -25.29 -6.06 -8.66
CA ALA A 233 -24.16 -6.72 -8.01
C ALA A 233 -22.85 -6.10 -8.52
N ARG A 234 -21.74 -6.39 -7.80
CA ARG A 234 -20.40 -5.97 -8.21
C ARG A 234 -19.54 -7.20 -8.46
N ILE A 235 -18.81 -7.21 -9.57
CA ILE A 235 -17.77 -8.21 -9.85
C ILE A 235 -16.43 -7.56 -9.64
N VAL A 236 -15.54 -8.25 -8.93
CA VAL A 236 -14.21 -7.78 -8.60
C VAL A 236 -13.18 -8.83 -9.03
N GLN A 237 -12.23 -8.42 -9.84
CA GLN A 237 -11.10 -9.27 -10.19
C GLN A 237 -10.17 -9.40 -8.98
N LEU A 238 -9.94 -10.65 -8.53
CA LEU A 238 -9.07 -10.93 -7.37
C LEU A 238 -7.68 -11.41 -7.75
N ASP A 239 -7.50 -11.96 -8.95
CA ASP A 239 -6.21 -12.45 -9.44
C ASP A 239 -6.01 -12.04 -10.92
N PRO A 240 -4.87 -11.40 -11.24
CA PRO A 240 -3.93 -10.79 -10.32
C PRO A 240 -4.53 -9.62 -9.55
N ILE A 241 -3.91 -9.26 -8.42
CA ILE A 241 -4.33 -8.15 -7.56
C ILE A 241 -3.27 -7.06 -7.52
N ARG A 242 -3.68 -5.83 -7.29
CA ARG A 242 -2.82 -4.66 -7.23
C ARG A 242 -2.62 -4.22 -5.78
N VAL A 243 -1.40 -3.79 -5.44
CA VAL A 243 -1.11 -3.09 -4.20
C VAL A 243 -0.49 -1.75 -4.53
N ILE A 244 -1.05 -0.69 -4.00
CA ILE A 244 -0.52 0.67 -4.12
C ILE A 244 0.11 1.02 -2.79
N TYR A 245 1.35 1.50 -2.82
CA TYR A 245 2.08 1.98 -1.65
C TYR A 245 2.85 3.24 -1.99
N SER A 246 3.08 4.08 -0.99
CA SER A 246 3.76 5.36 -1.17
C SER A 246 5.19 5.27 -0.69
N ILE A 247 6.13 5.70 -1.51
CA ILE A 247 7.56 5.81 -1.19
C ILE A 247 7.92 7.27 -0.98
N SER A 248 8.96 7.54 -0.20
CA SER A 248 9.52 8.89 -0.07
C SER A 248 10.16 9.35 -1.38
N GLU A 249 10.10 10.64 -1.68
CA GLU A 249 10.83 11.25 -2.79
C GLU A 249 12.33 10.91 -2.75
N ASN A 250 12.93 10.80 -1.56
CA ASN A 250 14.33 10.41 -1.39
C ASN A 250 14.65 8.99 -1.92
N ASP A 251 13.65 8.12 -2.02
CA ASP A 251 13.81 6.75 -2.53
C ASP A 251 13.61 6.66 -4.04
N LEU A 252 13.10 7.72 -4.67
CA LEU A 252 12.76 7.74 -6.11
C LEU A 252 13.95 7.44 -7.01
N ASP A 253 15.12 7.98 -6.68
CA ASP A 253 16.34 7.75 -7.47
C ASP A 253 16.71 6.26 -7.54
N ALA A 254 16.55 5.55 -6.42
CA ALA A 254 16.79 4.11 -6.36
C ALA A 254 15.80 3.33 -7.23
N PHE A 255 14.53 3.72 -7.24
CA PHE A 255 13.51 3.12 -8.12
C PHE A 255 13.79 3.42 -9.59
N ASN A 256 14.16 4.65 -9.94
CA ASN A 256 14.49 5.03 -11.31
C ASN A 256 15.72 4.27 -11.86
N ILE A 257 16.72 4.03 -11.01
CA ILE A 257 17.88 3.19 -11.36
C ILE A 257 17.43 1.76 -11.61
N ALA A 258 16.60 1.21 -10.71
CA ALA A 258 16.09 -0.15 -10.82
C ALA A 258 15.25 -0.38 -12.08
N ILE A 259 14.40 0.59 -12.45
CA ILE A 259 13.62 0.53 -13.70
C ILE A 259 14.54 0.52 -14.92
N LYS A 260 15.54 1.42 -14.97
CA LYS A 260 16.52 1.46 -16.07
C LYS A 260 17.35 0.18 -16.17
N ASP A 261 17.66 -0.45 -15.04
CA ASP A 261 18.37 -1.73 -15.02
C ASP A 261 17.46 -2.88 -15.46
N ALA A 262 16.17 -2.85 -15.13
CA ALA A 262 15.20 -3.82 -15.62
C ALA A 262 15.02 -3.75 -17.15
N ASP A 263 14.99 -2.55 -17.73
CA ASP A 263 14.96 -2.34 -19.19
C ASP A 263 16.19 -2.92 -19.88
N ARG A 264 17.29 -3.09 -19.16
CA ARG A 264 18.54 -3.74 -19.64
C ARG A 264 18.59 -5.24 -19.33
N GLY A 265 17.47 -5.82 -18.86
CA GLY A 265 17.37 -7.25 -18.55
C GLY A 265 17.99 -7.65 -17.20
N LYS A 266 18.27 -6.70 -16.30
CA LYS A 266 18.76 -7.00 -14.94
C LYS A 266 17.59 -7.00 -13.96
N ASN A 267 17.45 -8.07 -13.19
CA ASN A 267 16.49 -8.11 -12.08
C ASN A 267 17.04 -7.28 -10.91
N HIS A 268 16.26 -6.28 -10.47
CA HIS A 268 16.61 -5.49 -9.31
C HIS A 268 15.66 -5.81 -8.15
N PRO A 269 16.17 -6.10 -6.94
CA PRO A 269 15.34 -6.55 -5.81
C PRO A 269 14.28 -5.53 -5.40
N ILE A 270 14.50 -4.23 -5.63
CA ILE A 270 13.54 -3.15 -5.34
C ILE A 270 12.24 -3.27 -6.14
N LEU A 271 12.28 -3.89 -7.32
CA LEU A 271 11.12 -4.11 -8.19
C LEU A 271 10.34 -5.40 -7.85
N LEU A 272 10.79 -6.15 -6.85
CA LEU A 272 10.19 -7.41 -6.40
C LEU A 272 9.71 -7.28 -4.95
N PRO A 273 8.72 -6.41 -4.68
CA PRO A 273 8.19 -6.21 -3.34
C PRO A 273 7.56 -7.49 -2.78
N GLN A 274 7.59 -7.63 -1.47
CA GLN A 274 6.88 -8.68 -0.73
C GLN A 274 5.80 -8.05 0.14
N ILE A 275 4.79 -8.83 0.51
CA ILE A 275 3.74 -8.38 1.41
C ILE A 275 3.90 -9.09 2.75
N LYS A 276 3.85 -8.31 3.83
CA LYS A 276 3.70 -8.77 5.20
C LYS A 276 2.26 -8.53 5.63
N LEU A 277 1.55 -9.57 5.95
CA LEU A 277 0.17 -9.52 6.41
C LEU A 277 0.10 -9.04 7.87
N ALA A 278 -1.08 -8.58 8.31
CA ALA A 278 -1.30 -8.07 9.67
C ALA A 278 -0.88 -9.04 10.79
N GLY A 279 -0.85 -10.35 10.52
CA GLY A 279 -0.35 -11.39 11.45
C GLY A 279 1.17 -11.59 11.42
N GLY A 280 1.94 -10.73 10.73
CA GLY A 280 3.39 -10.89 10.60
C GLY A 280 3.85 -11.92 9.56
N GLN A 281 2.94 -12.69 8.98
CA GLN A 281 3.26 -13.65 7.93
C GLN A 281 3.63 -12.95 6.63
N ILE A 282 4.68 -13.41 5.97
CA ILE A 282 5.07 -12.95 4.65
C ILE A 282 4.22 -13.69 3.61
N PHE A 283 3.61 -12.95 2.70
CA PHE A 283 2.87 -13.50 1.58
C PHE A 283 3.81 -14.27 0.64
N LYS A 284 3.42 -15.49 0.25
CA LYS A 284 4.31 -16.42 -0.46
C LYS A 284 4.84 -15.90 -1.79
N THR A 285 4.03 -15.13 -2.49
CA THR A 285 4.35 -14.65 -3.84
C THR A 285 4.97 -13.26 -3.76
N LYS A 286 6.12 -13.08 -4.41
CA LYS A 286 6.70 -11.74 -4.64
C LYS A 286 5.87 -11.00 -5.67
N GLY A 287 5.72 -9.70 -5.46
CA GLY A 287 5.09 -8.82 -6.43
C GLY A 287 6.07 -8.40 -7.53
N HIS A 288 5.51 -7.72 -8.50
CA HIS A 288 6.25 -7.03 -9.54
C HIS A 288 5.76 -5.59 -9.64
N VAL A 289 6.67 -4.64 -9.57
CA VAL A 289 6.33 -3.21 -9.77
C VAL A 289 5.99 -3.01 -11.24
N ASP A 290 4.76 -2.58 -11.51
CA ASP A 290 4.24 -2.32 -12.86
C ASP A 290 4.15 -0.83 -13.18
N PHE A 291 4.13 0.04 -12.16
CA PHE A 291 4.00 1.47 -12.34
C PHE A 291 4.56 2.26 -11.15
N VAL A 292 5.27 3.33 -11.45
CA VAL A 292 5.67 4.38 -10.51
C VAL A 292 5.04 5.67 -11.00
N ASP A 293 4.36 6.40 -10.13
CA ASP A 293 3.70 7.65 -10.50
C ASP A 293 4.74 8.68 -10.96
N ASN A 294 4.31 9.59 -11.81
CA ASN A 294 5.13 10.70 -12.33
C ASN A 294 4.94 12.00 -11.56
N THR A 295 4.13 11.98 -10.51
CA THR A 295 3.81 13.13 -9.67
C THR A 295 4.09 12.83 -8.21
N VAL A 296 4.70 13.81 -7.51
CA VAL A 296 4.87 13.78 -6.06
C VAL A 296 3.64 14.43 -5.43
N ASP A 297 3.05 13.75 -4.45
CA ASP A 297 2.04 14.37 -3.60
C ASP A 297 2.72 15.41 -2.70
N ALA A 298 2.47 16.69 -2.98
CA ALA A 298 3.09 17.82 -2.28
C ALA A 298 2.72 17.89 -0.79
N SER A 299 1.64 17.26 -0.37
CA SER A 299 1.20 17.26 1.03
C SER A 299 1.98 16.27 1.88
N THR A 300 2.42 15.17 1.30
CA THR A 300 3.09 14.07 1.98
C THR A 300 4.56 13.89 1.58
N GLY A 301 5.00 14.51 0.46
CA GLY A 301 6.33 14.32 -0.10
C GLY A 301 6.56 12.88 -0.58
N THR A 302 5.50 12.20 -1.02
CA THR A 302 5.57 10.80 -1.42
C THR A 302 5.10 10.58 -2.86
N ILE A 303 5.53 9.46 -3.43
CA ILE A 303 5.19 9.03 -4.78
C ILE A 303 4.51 7.67 -4.70
N ALA A 304 3.39 7.52 -5.41
CA ALA A 304 2.68 6.25 -5.45
C ALA A 304 3.39 5.25 -6.36
N VAL A 305 3.59 4.05 -5.83
CA VAL A 305 4.12 2.90 -6.55
C VAL A 305 3.07 1.80 -6.59
N ARG A 306 2.88 1.20 -7.73
CA ARG A 306 1.97 0.09 -7.95
C ARG A 306 2.75 -1.20 -8.17
N ALA A 307 2.32 -2.26 -7.49
CA ALA A 307 2.84 -3.59 -7.72
C ALA A 307 1.70 -4.60 -7.92
N LEU A 308 1.92 -5.54 -8.80
CA LEU A 308 1.01 -6.65 -9.09
C LEU A 308 1.45 -7.89 -8.34
N PHE A 309 0.48 -8.61 -7.80
CA PHE A 309 0.69 -9.88 -7.08
C PHE A 309 -0.27 -10.93 -7.63
N SER A 310 0.23 -12.13 -7.83
CA SER A 310 -0.67 -13.27 -8.05
C SER A 310 -1.37 -13.62 -6.74
N ASN A 311 -2.68 -13.80 -6.79
CA ASN A 311 -3.55 -13.98 -5.63
C ASN A 311 -4.55 -15.12 -5.87
N ALA A 312 -4.09 -16.23 -6.45
CA ALA A 312 -4.94 -17.37 -6.81
C ALA A 312 -5.74 -17.94 -5.62
N GLU A 313 -5.17 -17.87 -4.40
CA GLU A 313 -5.85 -18.30 -3.17
C GLU A 313 -6.89 -17.27 -2.65
N GLY A 314 -6.96 -16.07 -3.23
CA GLY A 314 -7.88 -15.00 -2.80
C GLY A 314 -7.60 -14.43 -1.39
N THR A 315 -6.38 -14.59 -0.89
CA THR A 315 -5.97 -14.13 0.45
C THR A 315 -5.94 -12.61 0.56
N LEU A 316 -5.52 -11.93 -0.51
CA LEU A 316 -5.52 -10.49 -0.60
C LEU A 316 -6.91 -10.03 -1.09
N ILE A 317 -7.59 -9.26 -0.24
CA ILE A 317 -8.93 -8.74 -0.52
C ILE A 317 -8.81 -7.24 -0.75
N PRO A 318 -9.42 -6.69 -1.82
CA PRO A 318 -9.46 -5.25 -2.05
C PRO A 318 -10.01 -4.49 -0.84
N GLY A 319 -9.42 -3.34 -0.55
CA GLY A 319 -9.75 -2.51 0.60
C GLY A 319 -8.91 -2.79 1.86
N ARG A 320 -8.09 -3.86 1.88
CA ARG A 320 -7.19 -4.14 3.02
C ARG A 320 -5.92 -3.30 2.94
N TYR A 321 -5.41 -2.96 4.12
CA TYR A 321 -4.05 -2.44 4.26
C TYR A 321 -3.09 -3.59 4.54
N VAL A 322 -1.91 -3.50 3.98
CA VAL A 322 -0.81 -4.46 4.11
C VAL A 322 0.50 -3.72 4.27
N THR A 323 1.51 -4.37 4.83
CA THR A 323 2.86 -3.82 4.84
C THR A 323 3.63 -4.36 3.64
N VAL A 324 4.13 -3.47 2.81
CA VAL A 324 4.95 -3.81 1.64
C VAL A 324 6.42 -3.71 2.04
N LEU A 325 7.14 -4.83 1.87
CA LEU A 325 8.57 -4.95 2.12
C LEU A 325 9.32 -4.75 0.79
N VAL A 326 10.15 -3.73 0.73
CA VAL A 326 10.94 -3.40 -0.46
C VAL A 326 12.42 -3.51 -0.12
N ALA A 327 13.10 -4.45 -0.73
CA ALA A 327 14.54 -4.61 -0.56
C ALA A 327 15.30 -3.56 -1.39
N ARG A 328 15.88 -2.56 -0.73
CA ARG A 328 16.67 -1.49 -1.39
C ARG A 328 18.01 -1.99 -1.92
N LYS A 329 18.60 -2.98 -1.23
CA LYS A 329 19.87 -3.61 -1.57
C LYS A 329 19.75 -5.12 -1.34
N GLU A 330 20.68 -5.86 -1.87
CA GLU A 330 20.76 -7.29 -1.52
C GLU A 330 21.01 -7.47 -0.02
N PRO A 331 20.40 -8.48 0.61
CA PRO A 331 20.68 -8.81 1.99
C PRO A 331 22.18 -9.00 2.20
N LYS A 332 22.70 -8.37 3.22
CA LYS A 332 24.11 -8.49 3.61
C LYS A 332 24.17 -8.92 5.08
N PRO A 333 24.18 -10.20 5.35
CA PRO A 333 24.34 -10.68 6.70
C PRO A 333 25.72 -10.33 7.24
N MET A 334 25.77 -9.74 8.44
CA MET A 334 26.99 -9.37 9.13
C MET A 334 26.86 -9.67 10.63
N PRO A 335 27.99 -9.97 11.31
CA PRO A 335 28.01 -10.05 12.76
C PRO A 335 27.54 -8.73 13.37
N VAL A 336 26.65 -8.79 14.35
CA VAL A 336 26.18 -7.60 15.08
C VAL A 336 26.37 -7.79 16.59
N VAL A 337 26.63 -6.68 17.27
CA VAL A 337 26.78 -6.61 18.70
C VAL A 337 25.97 -5.44 19.28
N PRO A 338 25.42 -5.56 20.49
CA PRO A 338 24.76 -4.46 21.16
C PRO A 338 25.67 -3.22 21.24
N GLN A 339 25.12 -2.03 21.04
CA GLN A 339 25.89 -0.79 21.10
C GLN A 339 26.63 -0.62 22.43
N ALA A 340 26.04 -1.10 23.54
CA ALA A 340 26.65 -1.06 24.87
C ALA A 340 27.91 -1.91 25.01
N ALA A 341 28.16 -2.88 24.13
CA ALA A 341 29.35 -3.72 24.16
C ALA A 341 30.56 -3.07 23.44
N VAL A 342 30.31 -2.05 22.61
CA VAL A 342 31.36 -1.39 21.82
C VAL A 342 31.92 -0.22 22.62
N LEU A 343 33.21 -0.29 22.92
CA LEU A 343 33.98 0.72 23.63
C LEU A 343 34.87 1.46 22.63
N GLU A 344 35.26 2.68 23.01
CA GLU A 344 36.13 3.51 22.16
C GLU A 344 37.25 4.10 23.01
N ASP A 345 38.46 4.06 22.49
CA ASP A 345 39.65 4.70 23.05
C ASP A 345 40.42 5.46 21.95
N HIS A 346 41.61 5.97 22.29
CA HIS A 346 42.45 6.72 21.35
C HIS A 346 42.97 5.91 20.17
N GLU A 347 42.91 4.57 20.21
CA GLU A 347 43.29 3.67 19.14
C GLU A 347 42.10 3.18 18.31
N GLY A 348 40.85 3.52 18.69
CA GLY A 348 39.63 3.19 18.00
C GLY A 348 38.66 2.32 18.79
N ARG A 349 37.74 1.65 18.10
CA ARG A 349 36.69 0.85 18.74
C ARG A 349 37.15 -0.55 19.06
N TYR A 350 36.75 -1.05 20.22
CA TYR A 350 37.05 -2.40 20.68
C TYR A 350 35.91 -2.98 21.49
N VAL A 351 35.93 -4.30 21.66
CA VAL A 351 35.02 -5.06 22.53
C VAL A 351 35.79 -5.93 23.48
N LEU A 352 35.16 -6.29 24.59
CA LEU A 352 35.67 -7.26 25.53
C LEU A 352 34.99 -8.60 25.27
N LEU A 353 35.77 -9.58 24.84
CA LEU A 353 35.34 -10.95 24.62
C LEU A 353 35.53 -11.79 25.86
N VAL A 354 34.69 -12.81 26.00
CA VAL A 354 34.88 -13.86 27.02
C VAL A 354 35.10 -15.17 26.28
N ASP A 355 36.28 -15.76 26.48
CA ASP A 355 36.63 -17.04 25.89
C ASP A 355 35.96 -18.26 26.62
N ASP A 356 36.23 -19.46 26.15
CA ASP A 356 35.64 -20.70 26.72
C ASP A 356 36.15 -20.98 28.14
N GLN A 357 37.26 -20.36 28.54
CA GLN A 357 37.82 -20.44 29.91
C GLN A 357 37.30 -19.30 30.83
N ASN A 358 36.31 -18.52 30.34
CA ASN A 358 35.78 -17.34 30.99
C ASN A 358 36.81 -16.24 31.25
N LYS A 359 37.83 -16.13 30.40
CA LYS A 359 38.85 -15.11 30.46
C LYS A 359 38.53 -13.97 29.53
N VAL A 360 38.78 -12.74 29.97
CA VAL A 360 38.50 -11.54 29.20
C VAL A 360 39.64 -11.23 28.23
N ALA A 361 39.29 -11.10 26.94
CA ALA A 361 40.22 -10.67 25.90
C ALA A 361 39.71 -9.37 25.24
N VAL A 362 40.64 -8.43 25.00
CA VAL A 362 40.36 -7.21 24.22
C VAL A 362 40.51 -7.51 22.74
N ARG A 363 39.53 -7.13 21.95
CA ARG A 363 39.61 -7.25 20.49
C ARG A 363 39.20 -5.98 19.81
N ARG A 364 40.04 -5.46 18.92
CA ARG A 364 39.74 -4.32 18.07
C ARG A 364 38.74 -4.70 17.00
N VAL A 365 37.78 -3.83 16.78
CA VAL A 365 36.71 -4.08 15.82
C VAL A 365 36.53 -2.88 14.91
N LYS A 366 36.22 -3.14 13.66
CA LYS A 366 35.78 -2.13 12.70
C LYS A 366 34.26 -2.19 12.61
N THR A 367 33.57 -1.18 13.13
CA THR A 367 32.13 -1.12 13.08
C THR A 367 31.63 -0.54 11.78
N GLY A 368 30.54 -1.09 11.26
CA GLY A 368 29.77 -0.63 10.10
C GLY A 368 28.54 0.18 10.52
N PRO A 369 27.43 0.05 9.77
CA PRO A 369 26.19 0.75 10.08
C PRO A 369 25.54 0.23 11.37
N VAL A 370 24.69 1.08 11.97
CA VAL A 370 23.83 0.70 13.08
C VAL A 370 22.55 0.04 12.54
N VAL A 371 22.19 -1.11 13.13
CA VAL A 371 20.97 -1.84 12.79
C VAL A 371 20.13 -2.01 14.06
N GLY A 372 19.10 -1.21 14.20
CA GLY A 372 18.31 -1.14 15.42
C GLY A 372 19.16 -0.71 16.64
N VAL A 373 19.29 -1.59 17.63
CA VAL A 373 20.08 -1.36 18.84
C VAL A 373 21.50 -1.90 18.76
N ASN A 374 21.89 -2.46 17.61
CA ASN A 374 23.15 -3.16 17.42
C ASN A 374 24.08 -2.41 16.45
N TRP A 375 25.39 -2.53 16.65
CA TRP A 375 26.41 -2.20 15.67
C TRP A 375 26.70 -3.40 14.78
N ALA A 376 26.68 -3.23 13.47
CA ALA A 376 27.26 -4.18 12.55
C ALA A 376 28.80 -4.13 12.66
N VAL A 377 29.46 -5.28 12.57
CA VAL A 377 30.91 -5.39 12.64
C VAL A 377 31.46 -5.87 11.30
N GLU A 378 32.24 -4.99 10.64
CA GLU A 378 32.87 -5.30 9.34
C GLU A 378 34.03 -6.28 9.47
N SER A 379 34.78 -6.18 10.57
CA SER A 379 35.92 -7.06 10.86
C SER A 379 36.22 -7.09 12.36
N GLY A 380 36.81 -8.18 12.80
CA GLY A 380 37.29 -8.36 14.17
C GLY A 380 36.42 -9.27 15.04
N LEU A 381 35.21 -9.65 14.61
CA LEU A 381 34.35 -10.58 15.34
C LEU A 381 33.80 -11.67 14.42
N THR A 382 33.54 -12.82 15.04
CA THR A 382 32.83 -13.94 14.40
C THR A 382 31.52 -14.23 15.13
N VAL A 383 30.59 -14.85 14.40
CA VAL A 383 29.29 -15.25 14.96
C VAL A 383 29.52 -16.28 16.09
N ASN A 384 28.69 -16.23 17.13
CA ASN A 384 28.72 -17.03 18.34
C ASN A 384 29.82 -16.66 19.37
N GLU A 385 30.65 -15.66 19.13
CA GLU A 385 31.52 -15.13 20.19
C GLU A 385 30.70 -14.42 21.28
N ARG A 386 31.19 -14.44 22.51
CA ARG A 386 30.55 -13.79 23.67
C ARG A 386 31.19 -12.45 23.95
N VAL A 387 30.43 -11.36 23.91
CA VAL A 387 30.89 -10.00 24.23
C VAL A 387 30.29 -9.51 25.54
N ILE A 388 31.07 -8.76 26.33
CA ILE A 388 30.60 -8.16 27.59
C ILE A 388 29.77 -6.94 27.25
N VAL A 389 28.53 -6.89 27.76
CA VAL A 389 27.61 -5.74 27.62
C VAL A 389 27.55 -4.91 28.86
N GLU A 390 27.57 -5.56 30.05
CA GLU A 390 27.55 -4.88 31.34
C GLU A 390 28.66 -5.37 32.25
N GLY A 391 29.15 -4.51 33.13
CA GLY A 391 30.23 -4.82 34.06
C GLY A 391 31.62 -4.55 33.49
N VAL A 392 31.71 -3.90 32.32
CA VAL A 392 32.98 -3.52 31.65
C VAL A 392 33.97 -2.81 32.61
N GLN A 393 33.47 -1.94 33.49
CA GLN A 393 34.32 -1.18 34.45
C GLN A 393 34.92 -2.04 35.56
N LYS A 394 34.41 -3.27 35.73
CA LYS A 394 34.82 -4.20 36.82
C LYS A 394 35.87 -5.22 36.37
N VAL A 395 36.19 -5.22 35.08
CA VAL A 395 37.06 -6.24 34.49
C VAL A 395 38.32 -5.65 33.88
N ARG A 396 39.37 -6.45 33.86
CA ARG A 396 40.64 -6.12 33.19
C ARG A 396 40.95 -7.19 32.17
N PRO A 397 41.70 -6.87 31.11
CA PRO A 397 42.23 -7.88 30.21
C PRO A 397 42.90 -9.03 30.96
N ASP A 398 42.74 -10.24 30.46
CA ASP A 398 43.28 -11.50 31.03
C ASP A 398 42.68 -11.95 32.38
N GLN A 399 41.66 -11.29 32.90
CA GLN A 399 40.97 -11.62 34.13
C GLN A 399 39.88 -12.69 33.86
N VAL A 400 39.76 -13.65 34.80
CA VAL A 400 38.66 -14.64 34.78
C VAL A 400 37.41 -13.99 35.35
N VAL A 401 36.27 -14.12 34.69
CA VAL A 401 34.99 -13.56 35.04
C VAL A 401 33.93 -14.63 35.25
N LYS A 402 32.87 -14.28 35.97
CA LYS A 402 31.65 -15.09 36.03
C LYS A 402 30.64 -14.49 35.10
N THR A 403 30.18 -15.24 34.11
CA THR A 403 29.23 -14.75 33.11
C THR A 403 27.79 -15.01 33.55
N SER A 404 26.94 -14.00 33.39
CA SER A 404 25.48 -14.16 33.31
C SER A 404 25.07 -13.85 31.88
N GLY A 405 24.31 -14.76 31.26
CA GLY A 405 23.78 -14.51 29.91
C GLY A 405 22.68 -13.46 29.97
N THR A 406 22.68 -12.53 29.03
CA THR A 406 21.44 -11.90 28.61
C THR A 406 20.74 -12.88 27.71
N ASP A 407 19.74 -13.62 28.22
CA ASP A 407 18.73 -14.19 27.36
C ASP A 407 18.12 -13.01 26.58
N GLY A 408 18.32 -13.05 25.26
CA GLY A 408 17.92 -11.97 24.38
C GLY A 408 16.47 -11.58 24.63
N HIS A 409 16.26 -10.45 25.25
CA HIS A 409 14.96 -9.80 25.26
C HIS A 409 14.72 -9.35 23.80
N GLN A 410 14.07 -10.23 23.03
CA GLN A 410 13.43 -9.84 21.78
C GLN A 410 12.37 -8.80 22.16
N GLY A 411 12.67 -7.54 21.81
CA GLY A 411 11.70 -6.47 21.94
C GLY A 411 10.42 -6.83 21.19
N ARG A 412 9.33 -6.73 21.90
CA ARG A 412 7.96 -6.79 21.37
C ARG A 412 7.70 -5.63 20.42
#